data_33446dcdb4fc85070fed3313dc4efd56
#
_entry.id   33446dcdb4fc85070fed3313dc4efd56
#
_cell.length_a   1.000
_cell.length_b   1.000
_cell.length_c   1.000
_cell.angle_alpha   90.00
_cell.angle_beta   90.00
_cell.angle_gamma   90.00
#
_symmetry.space_group_name_H-M   'P 1'
#
loop_
_entity.id
_entity.type
_entity.pdbx_description
1 polymer ?
#
loop_
_entity_poly.entity_id
_entity_poly.type
_entity_poly.pdbx_seq_one_letter_code
_entity_poly.pdbx_strand_id
1 'polypeptide(L)'
;PDDGLELELVYVENALPANLLGVEGKAVLVNGRFGFEAYGRIQKAKPAAIIGFTGNILDKDDETDHGICKIRETYTAEFGGNILVNLKAKDALEIVSKGAKKVKLFVSSTATESESRNVCVTLRGTDLADEIVSFGAHYDSVLFSTGAYDNMSGSVIIMELLRYFAANPPRRTLKFNWFGSEEQGLLGSKAYVAAHEAELEKHRLMVNVDMAGPILGSEHIFIMGDAPMKSYVEGMMNELGAAVVY
;
A
#
# COMPACT_ATOMS: atom_id res chain seq x y z
N PRO A 1 -0.23 -27.61 14.07
CA PRO A 1 -0.27 -29.09 14.14
C PRO A 1 -0.49 -29.64 12.74
N ASP A 2 0.12 -30.77 12.43
CA ASP A 2 0.04 -31.41 11.10
C ASP A 2 -1.40 -31.79 10.72
N ASP A 3 -2.28 -31.92 11.71
CA ASP A 3 -3.69 -32.26 11.55
C ASP A 3 -4.62 -31.05 11.35
N GLY A 4 -4.07 -29.85 11.32
CA GLY A 4 -4.86 -28.60 11.25
C GLY A 4 -5.45 -28.18 12.60
N LEU A 5 -6.02 -26.96 12.63
CA LEU A 5 -6.64 -26.36 13.80
C LEU A 5 -8.15 -26.30 13.58
N GLU A 6 -8.92 -27.09 14.36
CA GLU A 6 -10.38 -27.06 14.32
C GLU A 6 -10.91 -26.02 15.31
N LEU A 7 -11.73 -25.09 14.83
CA LEU A 7 -12.27 -23.97 15.61
C LEU A 7 -13.75 -23.77 15.34
N GLU A 8 -14.48 -23.27 16.34
CA GLU A 8 -15.76 -22.63 16.07
C GLU A 8 -15.55 -21.40 15.20
N LEU A 9 -16.45 -21.17 14.26
CA LEU A 9 -16.43 -20.03 13.35
C LEU A 9 -17.54 -19.04 13.71
N VAL A 10 -17.16 -17.78 13.86
CA VAL A 10 -18.09 -16.67 14.08
C VAL A 10 -17.89 -15.62 13.00
N TYR A 11 -18.97 -15.27 12.30
CA TYR A 11 -18.96 -14.12 11.41
C TYR A 11 -19.18 -12.84 12.21
N VAL A 12 -18.19 -11.96 12.22
CA VAL A 12 -18.15 -10.75 13.07
C VAL A 12 -18.31 -9.46 12.27
N GLU A 13 -18.76 -9.55 11.05
CA GLU A 13 -19.01 -8.40 10.17
C GLU A 13 -17.82 -7.42 10.16
N ASN A 14 -18.02 -6.17 10.57
CA ASN A 14 -17.01 -5.11 10.63
C ASN A 14 -16.22 -5.12 11.97
N ALA A 15 -16.28 -6.18 12.74
CA ALA A 15 -15.59 -6.30 14.03
C ALA A 15 -15.88 -5.13 14.99
N LEU A 16 -17.13 -4.70 15.07
CA LEU A 16 -17.57 -3.76 16.09
C LEU A 16 -17.63 -4.47 17.46
N PRO A 17 -17.54 -3.76 18.59
CA PRO A 17 -17.50 -4.38 19.91
C PRO A 17 -18.65 -5.38 20.17
N ALA A 18 -19.86 -5.09 19.69
CA ALA A 18 -21.02 -5.97 19.83
C ALA A 18 -20.86 -7.28 19.03
N ASN A 19 -20.20 -7.24 17.89
CA ASN A 19 -19.95 -8.41 17.04
C ASN A 19 -18.85 -9.33 17.59
N LEU A 20 -18.03 -8.82 18.51
CA LEU A 20 -16.88 -9.52 19.09
C LEU A 20 -17.19 -10.18 20.46
N LEU A 21 -18.45 -10.17 20.90
CA LEU A 21 -18.82 -10.82 22.14
C LEU A 21 -18.73 -12.36 22.03
N GLY A 22 -18.02 -12.98 22.96
CA GLY A 22 -17.92 -14.43 23.05
C GLY A 22 -17.10 -15.11 21.93
N VAL A 23 -16.16 -14.40 21.31
CA VAL A 23 -15.28 -14.93 20.24
C VAL A 23 -13.93 -15.43 20.75
N GLU A 24 -13.65 -15.36 22.04
CA GLU A 24 -12.40 -15.83 22.63
C GLU A 24 -12.16 -17.30 22.26
N GLY A 25 -10.97 -17.60 21.74
CA GLY A 25 -10.56 -18.94 21.30
C GLY A 25 -11.21 -19.45 20.01
N LYS A 26 -12.03 -18.66 19.33
CA LYS A 26 -12.72 -19.04 18.07
C LYS A 26 -12.01 -18.46 16.84
N ALA A 27 -12.35 -18.95 15.65
CA ALA A 27 -12.04 -18.28 14.41
C ALA A 27 -13.08 -17.18 14.12
N VAL A 28 -12.63 -15.99 13.75
CA VAL A 28 -13.52 -14.90 13.35
C VAL A 28 -13.39 -14.62 11.85
N LEU A 29 -14.52 -14.56 11.14
CA LEU A 29 -14.60 -14.12 9.77
C LEU A 29 -14.99 -12.65 9.76
N VAL A 30 -14.12 -11.80 9.17
CA VAL A 30 -14.24 -10.33 9.18
C VAL A 30 -14.47 -9.81 7.78
N ASN A 31 -15.32 -8.79 7.62
CA ASN A 31 -15.54 -8.13 6.35
C ASN A 31 -14.29 -7.40 5.86
N GLY A 32 -13.81 -7.79 4.68
CA GLY A 32 -12.79 -7.09 3.92
C GLY A 32 -11.46 -6.87 4.66
N ARG A 33 -10.77 -5.83 4.25
CA ARG A 33 -9.53 -5.38 4.91
C ARG A 33 -9.88 -4.57 6.16
N PHE A 34 -9.28 -4.92 7.26
CA PHE A 34 -9.46 -4.20 8.53
C PHE A 34 -8.24 -3.32 8.82
N GLY A 35 -8.51 -2.10 9.33
CA GLY A 35 -7.48 -1.15 9.73
C GLY A 35 -6.95 -1.40 11.15
N PHE A 36 -6.04 -0.52 11.59
CA PHE A 36 -5.36 -0.59 12.88
C PHE A 36 -6.32 -0.73 14.07
N GLU A 37 -7.34 0.12 14.16
CA GLU A 37 -8.29 0.09 15.26
C GLU A 37 -9.14 -1.19 15.27
N ALA A 38 -9.59 -1.66 14.10
CA ALA A 38 -10.36 -2.89 14.00
C ALA A 38 -9.50 -4.09 14.42
N TYR A 39 -8.24 -4.15 14.00
CA TYR A 39 -7.31 -5.18 14.45
C TYR A 39 -7.13 -5.15 15.97
N GLY A 40 -6.94 -3.98 16.56
CA GLY A 40 -6.82 -3.83 18.00
C GLY A 40 -8.07 -4.32 18.76
N ARG A 41 -9.28 -4.04 18.24
CA ARG A 41 -10.54 -4.58 18.83
C ARG A 41 -10.59 -6.09 18.73
N ILE A 42 -10.24 -6.66 17.58
CA ILE A 42 -10.21 -8.12 17.36
C ILE A 42 -9.24 -8.77 18.34
N GLN A 43 -8.02 -8.26 18.46
CA GLN A 43 -6.99 -8.82 19.34
C GLN A 43 -7.41 -8.76 20.83
N LYS A 44 -8.07 -7.67 21.26
CA LYS A 44 -8.64 -7.58 22.63
C LYS A 44 -9.70 -8.65 22.91
N ALA A 45 -10.42 -9.09 21.88
CA ALA A 45 -11.41 -10.16 22.00
C ALA A 45 -10.79 -11.58 21.96
N LYS A 46 -9.46 -11.69 21.74
CA LYS A 46 -8.65 -12.90 21.80
C LYS A 46 -9.17 -14.07 20.94
N PRO A 47 -9.47 -13.88 19.66
CA PRO A 47 -9.79 -15.00 18.79
C PRO A 47 -8.53 -15.86 18.58
N ALA A 48 -8.73 -17.15 18.28
CA ALA A 48 -7.63 -18.06 17.93
C ALA A 48 -7.13 -17.87 16.50
N ALA A 49 -7.99 -17.38 15.59
CA ALA A 49 -7.62 -17.10 14.21
C ALA A 49 -8.53 -16.01 13.61
N ILE A 50 -8.00 -15.30 12.63
CA ILE A 50 -8.72 -14.27 11.86
C ILE A 50 -8.80 -14.75 10.41
N ILE A 51 -9.97 -14.68 9.83
CA ILE A 51 -10.21 -14.96 8.41
C ILE A 51 -10.73 -13.66 7.79
N GLY A 52 -9.98 -13.13 6.83
CA GLY A 52 -10.38 -12.00 5.99
C GLY A 52 -10.76 -12.48 4.59
N PHE A 53 -11.17 -11.57 3.74
CA PHE A 53 -11.34 -11.87 2.31
C PHE A 53 -11.01 -10.64 1.45
N THR A 54 -10.67 -10.91 0.19
CA THR A 54 -10.38 -9.88 -0.83
C THR A 54 -11.17 -10.15 -2.10
N GLY A 55 -11.20 -9.15 -2.98
CA GLY A 55 -11.92 -9.21 -4.24
C GLY A 55 -13.40 -8.91 -4.11
N ASN A 56 -14.11 -9.16 -5.20
CA ASN A 56 -15.54 -8.98 -5.34
C ASN A 56 -16.21 -10.34 -5.63
N ILE A 57 -17.47 -10.47 -5.28
CA ILE A 57 -18.26 -11.71 -5.56
C ILE A 57 -18.44 -12.01 -7.06
N LEU A 58 -18.19 -11.01 -7.91
CA LEU A 58 -18.29 -11.12 -9.38
C LEU A 58 -16.94 -11.40 -10.03
N ASP A 59 -15.84 -11.38 -9.27
CA ASP A 59 -14.51 -11.64 -9.81
C ASP A 59 -14.41 -13.08 -10.33
N LYS A 60 -13.68 -13.27 -11.42
CA LYS A 60 -13.32 -14.60 -11.89
C LYS A 60 -12.23 -15.20 -11.00
N ASP A 61 -12.19 -16.52 -10.96
CA ASP A 61 -11.29 -17.24 -10.04
C ASP A 61 -9.80 -17.03 -10.33
N ASP A 62 -9.44 -16.68 -11.55
CA ASP A 62 -8.09 -16.41 -12.03
C ASP A 62 -7.70 -14.91 -12.02
N GLU A 63 -8.64 -14.03 -11.67
CA GLU A 63 -8.43 -12.58 -11.66
C GLU A 63 -8.27 -12.01 -10.25
N THR A 64 -8.48 -12.82 -9.20
CA THR A 64 -8.40 -12.35 -7.82
C THR A 64 -7.05 -12.71 -7.21
N ASP A 65 -6.26 -11.69 -6.89
CA ASP A 65 -5.06 -11.88 -6.08
C ASP A 65 -5.45 -12.18 -4.63
N HIS A 66 -5.12 -13.38 -4.18
CA HIS A 66 -5.28 -13.75 -2.78
C HIS A 66 -4.20 -13.19 -1.90
N GLY A 67 -3.11 -12.72 -2.50
CA GLY A 67 -1.96 -12.15 -1.83
C GLY A 67 -1.48 -12.94 -0.60
N ILE A 68 -0.27 -12.74 -0.22
CA ILE A 68 0.19 -13.17 1.10
C ILE A 68 -0.43 -12.22 2.11
N CYS A 69 -1.45 -12.68 2.84
CA CYS A 69 -2.08 -11.88 3.88
C CYS A 69 -1.09 -11.73 5.04
N LYS A 70 -0.45 -10.58 5.13
CA LYS A 70 0.46 -10.24 6.23
C LYS A 70 -0.14 -9.16 7.10
N ILE A 71 -0.17 -9.39 8.40
CA ILE A 71 -0.52 -8.35 9.36
C ILE A 71 0.63 -7.33 9.37
N ARG A 72 0.31 -6.06 9.26
CA ARG A 72 1.32 -4.99 9.28
C ARG A 72 2.13 -5.03 10.57
N GLU A 73 3.44 -4.83 10.48
CA GLU A 73 4.34 -4.86 11.65
C GLU A 73 3.95 -3.85 12.73
N THR A 74 3.47 -2.67 12.35
CA THR A 74 2.94 -1.69 13.29
C THR A 74 1.75 -2.21 14.10
N TYR A 75 0.92 -3.08 13.51
CA TYR A 75 -0.23 -3.66 14.21
C TYR A 75 0.22 -4.77 15.17
N THR A 76 1.14 -5.61 14.71
CA THR A 76 1.67 -6.71 15.55
C THR A 76 2.54 -6.21 16.69
N ALA A 77 3.26 -5.11 16.50
CA ALA A 77 4.03 -4.47 17.55
C ALA A 77 3.15 -3.93 18.68
N GLU A 78 1.97 -3.38 18.34
CA GLU A 78 1.05 -2.81 19.34
C GLU A 78 0.13 -3.87 19.98
N PHE A 79 -0.43 -4.78 19.19
CA PHE A 79 -1.50 -5.67 19.63
C PHE A 79 -1.13 -7.16 19.64
N GLY A 80 0.09 -7.51 19.23
CA GLY A 80 0.51 -8.90 19.07
C GLY A 80 0.09 -9.51 17.72
N GLY A 81 0.66 -10.68 17.41
CA GLY A 81 0.35 -11.43 16.20
C GLY A 81 -0.89 -12.32 16.34
N ASN A 82 -1.41 -12.79 15.20
CA ASN A 82 -2.48 -13.79 15.15
C ASN A 82 -2.33 -14.62 13.87
N ILE A 83 -2.98 -15.77 13.82
CA ILE A 83 -3.17 -16.53 12.58
C ILE A 83 -4.12 -15.73 11.70
N LEU A 84 -3.67 -15.37 10.49
CA LEU A 84 -4.47 -14.67 9.52
C LEU A 84 -4.54 -15.48 8.23
N VAL A 85 -5.76 -15.72 7.76
CA VAL A 85 -6.07 -16.41 6.50
C VAL A 85 -6.90 -15.48 5.64
N ASN A 86 -6.63 -15.42 4.36
CA ASN A 86 -7.40 -14.64 3.40
C ASN A 86 -8.12 -15.54 2.40
N LEU A 87 -9.37 -15.24 2.14
CA LEU A 87 -10.23 -15.98 1.20
C LEU A 87 -10.64 -15.08 0.02
N LYS A 88 -11.21 -15.69 -1.03
CA LYS A 88 -11.98 -14.95 -2.02
C LYS A 88 -13.30 -14.47 -1.42
N ALA A 89 -13.77 -13.30 -1.81
CA ALA A 89 -15.08 -12.79 -1.37
C ALA A 89 -16.22 -13.76 -1.67
N LYS A 90 -16.16 -14.48 -2.79
CA LYS A 90 -17.10 -15.52 -3.19
C LYS A 90 -17.15 -16.69 -2.21
N ASP A 91 -15.98 -17.17 -1.76
CA ASP A 91 -15.88 -18.27 -0.80
C ASP A 91 -16.37 -17.83 0.60
N ALA A 92 -16.01 -16.61 1.00
CA ALA A 92 -16.51 -16.03 2.25
C ALA A 92 -18.04 -15.89 2.24
N LEU A 93 -18.62 -15.45 1.12
CA LEU A 93 -20.07 -15.39 0.94
C LEU A 93 -20.72 -16.79 1.06
N GLU A 94 -20.11 -17.81 0.45
CA GLU A 94 -20.60 -19.19 0.56
C GLU A 94 -20.59 -19.68 2.02
N ILE A 95 -19.50 -19.46 2.74
CA ILE A 95 -19.37 -19.81 4.16
C ILE A 95 -20.49 -19.18 4.99
N VAL A 96 -20.71 -17.87 4.81
CA VAL A 96 -21.73 -17.11 5.54
C VAL A 96 -23.13 -17.58 5.16
N SER A 97 -23.43 -17.73 3.86
CA SER A 97 -24.76 -18.10 3.37
C SER A 97 -25.18 -19.52 3.81
N LYS A 98 -24.22 -20.45 3.90
CA LYS A 98 -24.43 -21.80 4.42
C LYS A 98 -24.53 -21.86 5.95
N GLY A 99 -24.26 -20.75 6.64
CA GLY A 99 -24.30 -20.69 8.09
C GLY A 99 -23.25 -21.58 8.77
N ALA A 100 -22.07 -21.71 8.18
CA ALA A 100 -20.98 -22.53 8.71
C ALA A 100 -20.65 -22.12 10.15
N LYS A 101 -20.49 -23.11 11.05
CA LYS A 101 -20.21 -22.90 12.48
C LYS A 101 -18.86 -23.41 12.93
N LYS A 102 -18.16 -24.11 12.03
CA LYS A 102 -16.83 -24.65 12.30
C LYS A 102 -15.93 -24.47 11.09
N VAL A 103 -14.64 -24.37 11.35
CA VAL A 103 -13.60 -24.30 10.33
C VAL A 103 -12.43 -25.18 10.77
N LYS A 104 -11.77 -25.78 9.80
CA LYS A 104 -10.49 -26.45 9.99
C LYS A 104 -9.44 -25.71 9.18
N LEU A 105 -8.46 -25.14 9.87
CA LEU A 105 -7.42 -24.30 9.27
C LEU A 105 -6.09 -25.08 9.16
N PHE A 106 -5.51 -25.04 7.98
CA PHE A 106 -4.14 -25.43 7.73
C PHE A 106 -3.39 -24.21 7.21
N VAL A 107 -2.39 -23.76 7.93
CA VAL A 107 -1.56 -22.63 7.50
C VAL A 107 -0.11 -23.08 7.52
N SER A 108 0.50 -23.06 6.36
CA SER A 108 1.94 -23.31 6.20
C SER A 108 2.52 -22.18 5.39
N SER A 109 3.56 -21.57 5.91
CA SER A 109 4.28 -20.50 5.22
C SER A 109 5.79 -20.68 5.39
N THR A 110 6.52 -20.41 4.33
CA THR A 110 7.99 -20.41 4.37
C THR A 110 8.44 -18.99 4.02
N ALA A 111 9.23 -18.39 4.91
CA ALA A 111 9.90 -17.14 4.64
C ALA A 111 11.25 -17.40 3.96
N THR A 112 11.49 -16.75 2.84
CA THR A 112 12.78 -16.78 2.14
C THR A 112 13.30 -15.35 2.00
N GLU A 113 14.62 -15.19 2.12
CA GLU A 113 15.24 -13.92 1.81
C GLU A 113 15.12 -13.64 0.31
N SER A 114 14.80 -12.41 -0.03
CA SER A 114 14.74 -11.94 -1.41
C SER A 114 15.27 -10.51 -1.49
N GLU A 115 15.71 -10.12 -2.68
CA GLU A 115 16.21 -8.77 -2.94
C GLU A 115 15.27 -8.02 -3.85
N SER A 116 15.09 -6.73 -3.58
CA SER A 116 14.49 -5.76 -4.48
C SER A 116 15.48 -4.63 -4.71
N ARG A 117 15.26 -3.83 -5.76
CA ARG A 117 16.18 -2.76 -6.13
C ARG A 117 15.43 -1.50 -6.47
N ASN A 118 16.05 -0.36 -6.18
CA ASN A 118 15.64 0.94 -6.71
C ASN A 118 16.49 1.27 -7.92
N VAL A 119 15.90 1.95 -8.90
CA VAL A 119 16.63 2.57 -10.00
C VAL A 119 16.69 4.05 -9.73
N CYS A 120 17.90 4.61 -9.63
CA CYS A 120 18.09 6.01 -9.28
C CYS A 120 18.98 6.70 -10.31
N VAL A 121 18.57 7.87 -10.79
CA VAL A 121 19.33 8.72 -11.70
C VAL A 121 19.47 10.10 -11.11
N THR A 122 20.68 10.66 -11.16
CA THR A 122 20.97 12.01 -10.69
C THR A 122 21.41 12.88 -11.86
N LEU A 123 20.71 13.98 -12.08
CA LEU A 123 21.14 15.08 -12.95
C LEU A 123 21.66 16.21 -12.07
N ARG A 124 22.96 16.45 -12.15
CA ARG A 124 23.58 17.52 -11.36
C ARG A 124 23.10 18.89 -11.84
N GLY A 125 22.75 19.74 -10.90
CA GLY A 125 22.38 21.13 -11.16
C GLY A 125 23.53 22.01 -11.57
N THR A 126 23.24 23.19 -12.08
CA THR A 126 24.22 24.20 -12.51
C THR A 126 24.67 25.08 -11.33
N ASP A 127 23.89 26.09 -10.98
CA ASP A 127 24.25 27.12 -9.98
C ASP A 127 23.69 26.87 -8.58
N LEU A 128 22.70 25.99 -8.45
CA LEU A 128 22.12 25.57 -7.17
C LEU A 128 22.31 24.06 -6.95
N ALA A 129 23.47 23.52 -7.37
CA ALA A 129 23.74 22.09 -7.37
C ALA A 129 23.67 21.41 -5.98
N ASP A 130 23.80 22.15 -4.91
CA ASP A 130 23.70 21.63 -3.54
C ASP A 130 22.26 21.49 -3.05
N GLU A 131 21.29 22.05 -3.75
CA GLU A 131 19.87 21.89 -3.49
C GLU A 131 19.29 20.76 -4.36
N ILE A 132 18.47 19.91 -3.77
CA ILE A 132 17.94 18.72 -4.43
C ILE A 132 16.42 18.84 -4.59
N VAL A 133 15.93 18.51 -5.78
CA VAL A 133 14.52 18.19 -6.03
C VAL A 133 14.44 16.73 -6.48
N SER A 134 13.60 15.96 -5.85
CA SER A 134 13.43 14.54 -6.15
C SER A 134 12.07 14.25 -6.81
N PHE A 135 12.10 13.36 -7.77
CA PHE A 135 10.92 12.76 -8.36
C PHE A 135 10.92 11.26 -8.05
N GLY A 136 9.78 10.71 -7.68
CA GLY A 136 9.64 9.31 -7.37
C GLY A 136 8.39 8.71 -8.00
N ALA A 137 8.48 7.44 -8.33
CA ALA A 137 7.37 6.55 -8.69
C ALA A 137 7.79 5.13 -8.34
N HIS A 138 6.87 4.26 -8.01
CA HIS A 138 7.23 2.84 -7.94
C HIS A 138 7.07 2.17 -9.30
N TYR A 139 7.77 1.04 -9.49
CA TYR A 139 7.75 0.31 -10.75
C TYR A 139 7.30 -1.15 -10.61
N ASP A 140 7.08 -1.60 -9.39
CA ASP A 140 6.41 -2.89 -9.12
C ASP A 140 4.89 -2.74 -9.17
N SER A 141 4.18 -3.85 -9.23
CA SER A 141 2.73 -3.91 -9.21
C SER A 141 2.25 -5.14 -8.45
N VAL A 142 0.98 -5.16 -8.07
CA VAL A 142 0.36 -6.32 -7.43
C VAL A 142 0.21 -7.49 -8.42
N LEU A 143 0.15 -8.70 -7.88
CA LEU A 143 -0.05 -9.92 -8.66
C LEU A 143 -1.36 -9.82 -9.48
N PHE A 144 -1.35 -10.35 -10.70
CA PHE A 144 -2.43 -10.29 -11.70
C PHE A 144 -2.75 -8.89 -12.25
N SER A 145 -2.08 -7.84 -11.81
CA SER A 145 -2.14 -6.52 -12.46
C SER A 145 -1.15 -6.43 -13.61
N THR A 146 -1.49 -5.65 -14.63
CA THR A 146 -0.52 -5.25 -15.66
C THR A 146 0.39 -4.12 -15.19
N GLY A 147 0.04 -3.46 -14.08
CA GLY A 147 0.75 -2.30 -13.56
C GLY A 147 0.66 -1.05 -14.45
N ALA A 148 -0.22 -1.06 -15.47
CA ALA A 148 -0.25 0.02 -16.47
C ALA A 148 -0.65 1.37 -15.89
N TYR A 149 -1.57 1.37 -14.95
CA TYR A 149 -2.01 2.55 -14.22
C TYR A 149 -1.26 2.69 -12.89
N ASP A 150 -1.23 1.64 -12.10
CA ASP A 150 -0.54 1.50 -10.83
C ASP A 150 0.68 0.56 -10.97
N ASN A 151 1.93 1.08 -11.19
CA ASN A 151 2.23 2.53 -11.33
C ASN A 151 3.17 2.79 -12.52
N MET A 152 2.93 2.17 -13.67
CA MET A 152 3.67 2.51 -14.89
C MET A 152 3.35 3.95 -15.34
N SER A 153 2.14 4.46 -15.05
CA SER A 153 1.77 5.85 -15.34
C SER A 153 2.75 6.84 -14.69
N GLY A 154 2.98 6.74 -13.40
CA GLY A 154 3.95 7.56 -12.70
C GLY A 154 5.39 7.33 -13.17
N SER A 155 5.76 6.07 -13.37
CA SER A 155 7.09 5.69 -13.84
C SER A 155 7.42 6.31 -15.18
N VAL A 156 6.49 6.36 -16.13
CA VAL A 156 6.68 6.98 -17.46
C VAL A 156 6.76 8.50 -17.34
N ILE A 157 5.93 9.12 -16.50
CA ILE A 157 5.95 10.58 -16.29
C ILE A 157 7.33 11.01 -15.80
N ILE A 158 7.88 10.39 -14.77
CA ILE A 158 9.20 10.79 -14.26
C ILE A 158 10.33 10.46 -15.26
N MET A 159 10.16 9.45 -16.11
CA MET A 159 11.10 9.16 -17.18
C MET A 159 11.09 10.25 -18.26
N GLU A 160 9.93 10.76 -18.66
CA GLU A 160 9.85 11.87 -19.61
C GLU A 160 10.39 13.18 -19.00
N LEU A 161 10.15 13.43 -17.71
CA LEU A 161 10.79 14.54 -17.01
C LEU A 161 12.32 14.40 -17.00
N LEU A 162 12.85 13.20 -16.78
CA LEU A 162 14.29 12.94 -16.87
C LEU A 162 14.82 13.28 -18.27
N ARG A 163 14.13 12.84 -19.34
CA ARG A 163 14.53 13.14 -20.73
C ARG A 163 14.52 14.64 -21.00
N TYR A 164 13.49 15.34 -20.55
CA TYR A 164 13.39 16.78 -20.71
C TYR A 164 14.54 17.51 -20.02
N PHE A 165 14.83 17.21 -18.76
CA PHE A 165 15.88 17.89 -18.00
C PHE A 165 17.29 17.44 -18.40
N ALA A 166 17.46 16.27 -18.98
CA ALA A 166 18.74 15.89 -19.58
C ALA A 166 19.10 16.78 -20.79
N ALA A 167 18.09 17.22 -21.55
CA ALA A 167 18.27 18.17 -22.65
C ALA A 167 18.25 19.64 -22.21
N ASN A 168 17.67 19.95 -21.04
CA ASN A 168 17.52 21.30 -20.49
C ASN A 168 18.09 21.31 -19.06
N PRO A 169 19.40 21.53 -18.88
CA PRO A 169 20.06 21.40 -17.58
C PRO A 169 19.39 22.24 -16.49
N PRO A 170 19.02 21.63 -15.35
CA PRO A 170 18.33 22.32 -14.27
C PRO A 170 19.31 23.14 -13.42
N ARG A 171 18.82 24.12 -12.69
CA ARG A 171 19.60 24.88 -11.72
C ARG A 171 19.94 24.04 -10.49
N ARG A 172 18.93 23.31 -9.96
CA ARG A 172 19.06 22.38 -8.83
C ARG A 172 19.39 20.99 -9.30
N THR A 173 20.05 20.21 -8.45
CA THR A 173 20.24 18.78 -8.69
C THR A 173 18.87 18.08 -8.66
N LEU A 174 18.59 17.30 -9.70
CA LEU A 174 17.38 16.49 -9.78
C LEU A 174 17.73 15.02 -9.55
N LYS A 175 16.94 14.35 -8.72
CA LYS A 175 17.01 12.91 -8.49
C LYS A 175 15.71 12.26 -8.95
N PHE A 176 15.84 11.24 -9.78
CA PHE A 176 14.73 10.45 -10.30
C PHE A 176 14.85 9.06 -9.72
N ASN A 177 13.82 8.62 -9.01
CA ASN A 177 13.85 7.37 -8.27
C ASN A 177 12.65 6.49 -8.66
N TRP A 178 12.93 5.33 -9.23
CA TRP A 178 11.94 4.27 -9.41
C TRP A 178 12.11 3.30 -8.26
N PHE A 179 11.12 3.26 -7.37
CA PHE A 179 11.15 2.44 -6.16
C PHE A 179 10.63 1.04 -6.45
N GLY A 180 11.32 0.02 -5.95
CA GLY A 180 10.85 -1.36 -5.97
C GLY A 180 10.15 -1.73 -4.68
N SER A 181 9.28 -2.74 -4.75
CA SER A 181 8.55 -3.29 -3.59
C SER A 181 7.73 -2.24 -2.81
N GLU A 182 7.10 -1.33 -3.53
CA GLU A 182 6.15 -0.37 -2.96
C GLU A 182 4.94 -1.11 -2.41
N GLU A 183 4.38 -2.01 -3.21
CA GLU A 183 3.20 -2.82 -2.92
C GLU A 183 3.37 -3.76 -1.72
N GLN A 184 4.61 -4.02 -1.33
CA GLN A 184 4.97 -4.77 -0.13
C GLN A 184 5.13 -3.89 1.12
N GLY A 185 4.77 -2.62 1.04
CA GLY A 185 4.76 -1.67 2.14
C GLY A 185 5.88 -0.63 2.08
N LEU A 186 6.10 -0.02 0.93
CA LEU A 186 7.04 1.09 0.70
C LEU A 186 8.50 0.68 0.97
N LEU A 187 8.87 -0.59 0.70
CA LEU A 187 10.20 -1.09 1.11
C LEU A 187 11.33 -0.34 0.40
N GLY A 188 11.18 -0.10 -0.91
CA GLY A 188 12.21 0.59 -1.70
C GLY A 188 12.43 2.03 -1.27
N SER A 189 11.38 2.82 -1.07
CA SER A 189 11.50 4.21 -0.65
C SER A 189 12.05 4.33 0.78
N LYS A 190 11.65 3.45 1.71
CA LYS A 190 12.23 3.38 3.06
C LYS A 190 13.73 3.08 3.04
N ALA A 191 14.14 2.09 2.24
CA ALA A 191 15.55 1.75 2.08
C ALA A 191 16.34 2.91 1.45
N TYR A 192 15.75 3.61 0.48
CA TYR A 192 16.37 4.79 -0.13
C TYR A 192 16.61 5.90 0.91
N VAL A 193 15.59 6.24 1.70
CA VAL A 193 15.69 7.29 2.73
C VAL A 193 16.76 6.92 3.75
N ALA A 194 16.78 5.69 4.24
CA ALA A 194 17.80 5.23 5.20
C ALA A 194 19.23 5.29 4.62
N ALA A 195 19.40 4.93 3.36
CA ALA A 195 20.72 4.97 2.70
C ALA A 195 21.20 6.39 2.39
N HIS A 196 20.31 7.38 2.31
CA HIS A 196 20.61 8.75 1.91
C HIS A 196 20.29 9.77 3.01
N GLU A 197 20.27 9.36 4.27
CA GLU A 197 19.92 10.21 5.42
C GLU A 197 20.72 11.50 5.44
N ALA A 198 22.03 11.44 5.17
CA ALA A 198 22.93 12.60 5.15
C ALA A 198 22.61 13.64 4.05
N GLU A 199 21.79 13.28 3.05
CA GLU A 199 21.40 14.19 1.97
C GLU A 199 20.02 14.81 2.19
N LEU A 200 19.23 14.33 3.14
CA LEU A 200 17.83 14.74 3.32
C LEU A 200 17.69 16.25 3.55
N GLU A 201 18.61 16.86 4.28
CA GLU A 201 18.60 18.31 4.53
C GLU A 201 18.77 19.16 3.26
N LYS A 202 19.34 18.59 2.22
CA LYS A 202 19.52 19.28 0.92
C LYS A 202 18.25 19.23 0.06
N HIS A 203 17.31 18.35 0.38
CA HIS A 203 16.06 18.25 -0.37
C HIS A 203 15.16 19.46 -0.11
N ARG A 204 14.70 20.08 -1.20
CA ARG A 204 13.76 21.21 -1.19
C ARG A 204 12.35 20.78 -1.53
N LEU A 205 12.24 19.73 -2.34
CA LEU A 205 10.95 19.19 -2.77
C LEU A 205 11.10 17.71 -3.13
N MET A 206 10.09 16.94 -2.79
CA MET A 206 9.87 15.60 -3.31
C MET A 206 8.50 15.55 -3.97
N VAL A 207 8.46 15.13 -5.22
CA VAL A 207 7.23 14.87 -5.98
C VAL A 207 7.14 13.37 -6.20
N ASN A 208 6.16 12.73 -5.60
CA ASN A 208 5.81 11.34 -5.87
C ASN A 208 4.64 11.30 -6.85
N VAL A 209 4.80 10.51 -7.91
CA VAL A 209 3.76 10.35 -8.94
C VAL A 209 3.26 8.93 -8.87
N ASP A 210 1.98 8.79 -8.58
CA ASP A 210 1.34 7.51 -8.42
C ASP A 210 -0.09 7.56 -8.96
N MET A 211 -0.41 6.61 -9.84
CA MET A 211 -1.73 6.50 -10.48
C MET A 211 -2.19 7.79 -11.17
N ALA A 212 -1.31 8.42 -11.96
CA ALA A 212 -1.62 9.65 -12.68
C ALA A 212 -2.28 9.39 -14.05
N GLY A 213 -3.14 10.33 -14.47
CA GLY A 213 -3.82 10.29 -15.77
C GLY A 213 -4.99 9.32 -15.86
N PRO A 214 -5.95 9.33 -14.91
CA PRO A 214 -7.10 8.43 -14.98
C PRO A 214 -7.96 8.76 -16.21
N ILE A 215 -8.44 7.72 -16.91
CA ILE A 215 -9.38 7.90 -18.05
C ILE A 215 -10.72 8.44 -17.56
N LEU A 216 -11.17 7.95 -16.40
CA LEU A 216 -12.39 8.39 -15.71
C LEU A 216 -12.03 8.64 -14.25
N GLY A 217 -12.38 9.80 -13.73
CA GLY A 217 -12.09 10.18 -12.36
C GLY A 217 -11.48 11.57 -12.24
N SER A 218 -10.78 11.81 -11.16
CA SER A 218 -10.11 13.08 -10.86
C SER A 218 -8.67 12.83 -10.42
N GLU A 219 -7.81 13.77 -10.78
CA GLU A 219 -6.45 13.86 -10.24
C GLU A 219 -6.50 14.38 -8.80
N HIS A 220 -5.65 13.81 -7.95
CA HIS A 220 -5.51 14.24 -6.57
C HIS A 220 -4.05 14.61 -6.28
N ILE A 221 -3.84 15.76 -5.66
CA ILE A 221 -2.53 16.18 -5.19
C ILE A 221 -2.56 16.26 -3.67
N PHE A 222 -1.73 15.45 -3.02
CA PHE A 222 -1.53 15.48 -1.57
C PHE A 222 -0.31 16.32 -1.24
N ILE A 223 -0.49 17.41 -0.51
CA ILE A 223 0.58 18.34 -0.18
C ILE A 223 0.95 18.15 1.28
N MET A 224 2.17 17.71 1.51
CA MET A 224 2.80 17.66 2.83
C MET A 224 3.86 18.76 2.89
N GLY A 225 3.49 19.92 3.39
CA GLY A 225 4.34 21.10 3.43
C GLY A 225 3.70 22.24 4.21
N ASP A 226 4.37 23.38 4.19
CA ASP A 226 3.89 24.60 4.80
C ASP A 226 2.84 25.36 3.96
N ALA A 227 2.25 26.39 4.53
CA ALA A 227 1.22 27.21 3.85
C ALA A 227 1.71 27.84 2.54
N PRO A 228 2.93 28.35 2.40
CA PRO A 228 3.48 28.82 1.13
C PRO A 228 3.50 27.79 0.04
N MET A 229 3.93 26.56 0.34
CA MET A 229 3.93 25.43 -0.62
C MET A 229 2.51 25.12 -1.09
N LYS A 230 1.56 25.05 -0.15
CA LYS A 230 0.17 24.81 -0.45
C LYS A 230 -0.36 25.87 -1.43
N SER A 231 -0.19 27.16 -1.10
CA SER A 231 -0.66 28.28 -1.94
C SER A 231 0.00 28.28 -3.33
N TYR A 232 1.27 27.90 -3.42
CA TYR A 232 1.96 27.80 -4.70
C TYR A 232 1.36 26.70 -5.58
N VAL A 233 1.12 25.51 -5.04
CA VAL A 233 0.52 24.39 -5.78
C VAL A 233 -0.92 24.74 -6.20
N GLU A 234 -1.71 25.34 -5.32
CA GLU A 234 -3.06 25.80 -5.63
C GLU A 234 -3.07 26.83 -6.78
N GLY A 235 -2.10 27.76 -6.76
CA GLY A 235 -1.92 28.72 -7.85
C GLY A 235 -1.65 28.03 -9.18
N MET A 236 -0.73 27.09 -9.23
CA MET A 236 -0.43 26.32 -10.43
C MET A 236 -1.65 25.52 -10.92
N MET A 237 -2.39 24.87 -10.02
CA MET A 237 -3.58 24.09 -10.38
C MET A 237 -4.64 25.00 -11.03
N ASN A 238 -4.87 26.19 -10.46
CA ASN A 238 -5.79 27.17 -11.03
C ASN A 238 -5.35 27.66 -12.41
N GLU A 239 -4.05 27.92 -12.62
CA GLU A 239 -3.52 28.32 -13.94
C GLU A 239 -3.70 27.21 -14.98
N LEU A 240 -3.61 25.95 -14.59
CA LEU A 240 -3.85 24.78 -15.45
C LEU A 240 -5.33 24.47 -15.64
N GLY A 241 -6.23 25.19 -14.98
CA GLY A 241 -7.67 24.94 -15.05
C GLY A 241 -8.11 23.66 -14.31
N ALA A 242 -7.27 23.17 -13.41
CA ALA A 242 -7.60 22.00 -12.57
C ALA A 242 -8.41 22.41 -11.36
N ALA A 243 -9.41 21.61 -10.98
CA ALA A 243 -10.21 21.86 -9.79
C ALA A 243 -9.40 21.58 -8.52
N VAL A 244 -9.43 22.53 -7.58
CA VAL A 244 -8.88 22.34 -6.23
C VAL A 244 -10.05 22.01 -5.29
N VAL A 245 -9.96 20.85 -4.65
CA VAL A 245 -10.95 20.36 -3.66
C VAL A 245 -10.26 20.26 -2.30
N TYR A 246 -10.90 20.78 -1.24
CA TYR A 246 -10.40 20.83 0.13
C TYR A 246 -11.06 19.77 1.01
#